data_0ef1edeca2dcaa8824946accbc2a34a2
#
_entry.id   0ef1edeca2dcaa8824946accbc2a34a2
#
_cell.length_a   1.000
_cell.length_b   1.000
_cell.length_c   1.000
_cell.angle_alpha   90.00
_cell.angle_beta   90.00
_cell.angle_gamma   90.00
#
_symmetry.space_group_name_H-M   'P 1'
#
loop_
_entity.id
_entity.type
_entity.pdbx_description
1 polymer ?
#
loop_
_entity_poly.entity_id
_entity_poly.type
_entity_poly.pdbx_seq_one_letter_code
_entity_poly.pdbx_strand_id
1 'polypeptide(L)'
;MLPNDNKATSFSSITVLILKELRLERQVHQAQVAETCGKTPSAWTKIETGKSPLSMEIFFRVCAALSVAPSAVLATAERYAALLSQNGWGVVYQQLSFEEDLLLKEAQDYYATPGYRNRIKPQSWNYYISVLNGPIYNQNGSIILADVFRYVLDNNFKNEQVEFKHQSMSI
;
A
#
# COMPACT_ATOMS: atom_id res chain seq x y z
N MET A 1 -8.56 -28.81 -0.27
CA MET A 1 -7.45 -28.08 0.34
C MET A 1 -8.00 -26.74 0.76
N LEU A 2 -8.19 -26.55 2.05
CA LEU A 2 -8.67 -25.26 2.55
C LEU A 2 -7.62 -24.20 2.23
N PRO A 3 -8.00 -23.00 1.80
CA PRO A 3 -7.02 -21.92 1.63
C PRO A 3 -6.28 -21.76 2.97
N ASN A 4 -5.00 -21.48 2.89
CA ASN A 4 -4.17 -21.21 4.07
C ASN A 4 -4.92 -20.16 4.91
N ASP A 5 -5.51 -20.56 6.02
CA ASP A 5 -6.51 -19.80 6.80
C ASP A 5 -6.05 -18.44 7.31
N ASN A 6 -4.81 -18.03 6.98
CA ASN A 6 -4.19 -16.81 7.48
C ASN A 6 -3.98 -15.71 6.43
N LYS A 7 -4.17 -15.98 5.13
CA LYS A 7 -3.98 -14.98 4.07
C LYS A 7 -5.29 -14.29 3.74
N ALA A 8 -5.76 -13.44 4.63
CA ALA A 8 -6.99 -12.69 4.46
C ALA A 8 -6.74 -11.19 4.50
N THR A 9 -7.46 -10.45 3.69
CA THR A 9 -7.54 -9.00 3.71
C THR A 9 -8.87 -8.53 3.18
N SER A 10 -9.18 -7.24 3.36
CA SER A 10 -10.38 -6.64 2.80
C SER A 10 -10.07 -5.74 1.61
N PHE A 11 -11.07 -5.54 0.75
CA PHE A 11 -10.98 -4.58 -0.35
C PHE A 11 -10.71 -3.16 0.16
N SER A 12 -11.28 -2.79 1.31
CA SER A 12 -11.03 -1.52 1.98
C SER A 12 -9.57 -1.35 2.38
N SER A 13 -8.93 -2.39 2.90
CA SER A 13 -7.51 -2.36 3.28
C SER A 13 -6.59 -2.18 2.08
N ILE A 14 -6.89 -2.85 0.97
CA ILE A 14 -6.17 -2.64 -0.31
C ILE A 14 -6.30 -1.18 -0.73
N THR A 15 -7.51 -0.63 -0.68
CA THR A 15 -7.78 0.77 -1.03
C THR A 15 -7.00 1.74 -0.15
N VAL A 16 -6.97 1.52 1.16
CA VAL A 16 -6.20 2.34 2.12
C VAL A 16 -4.71 2.34 1.78
N LEU A 17 -4.14 1.19 1.43
CA LEU A 17 -2.72 1.10 1.05
C LEU A 17 -2.43 1.85 -0.25
N ILE A 18 -3.31 1.78 -1.23
CA ILE A 18 -3.18 2.53 -2.48
C ILE A 18 -3.22 4.05 -2.19
N LEU A 19 -4.13 4.50 -1.35
CA LEU A 19 -4.20 5.90 -0.95
C LEU A 19 -2.94 6.36 -0.21
N LYS A 20 -2.38 5.52 0.66
CA LYS A 20 -1.12 5.81 1.36
C LYS A 20 0.04 5.92 0.37
N GLU A 21 0.19 4.96 -0.53
CA GLU A 21 1.23 4.99 -1.56
C GLU A 21 1.09 6.22 -2.46
N LEU A 22 -0.12 6.57 -2.87
CA LEU A 22 -0.39 7.75 -3.66
C LEU A 22 -0.06 9.05 -2.90
N ARG A 23 -0.40 9.11 -1.62
CA ARG A 23 -0.04 10.25 -0.75
C ARG A 23 1.47 10.43 -0.67
N LEU A 24 2.21 9.35 -0.42
CA LEU A 24 3.69 9.37 -0.37
C LEU A 24 4.29 9.77 -1.73
N GLU A 25 3.77 9.23 -2.80
CA GLU A 25 4.16 9.52 -4.17
C GLU A 25 3.99 11.01 -4.50
N ARG A 26 2.90 11.62 -4.05
CA ARG A 26 2.60 13.04 -4.26
C ARG A 26 3.19 13.96 -3.19
N GLN A 27 3.93 13.42 -2.24
CA GLN A 27 4.57 14.17 -1.16
C GLN A 27 3.58 15.01 -0.33
N VAL A 28 2.36 14.51 -0.18
CA VAL A 28 1.34 15.13 0.67
C VAL A 28 1.50 14.64 2.11
N HIS A 29 1.59 15.57 3.06
CA HIS A 29 1.71 15.21 4.47
C HIS A 29 0.38 14.70 5.06
N GLN A 30 0.47 13.80 6.03
CA GLN A 30 -0.72 13.28 6.74
C GLN A 30 -1.58 14.40 7.32
N ALA A 31 -0.96 15.45 7.85
CA ALA A 31 -1.68 16.61 8.40
C ALA A 31 -2.55 17.32 7.35
N GLN A 32 -2.09 17.44 6.11
CA GLN A 32 -2.85 18.06 5.03
C GLN A 32 -4.08 17.22 4.65
N VAL A 33 -3.92 15.91 4.58
CA VAL A 33 -5.05 15.00 4.33
C VAL A 33 -6.05 15.05 5.48
N ALA A 34 -5.56 15.01 6.72
CA ALA A 34 -6.40 15.09 7.92
C ALA A 34 -7.24 16.38 7.92
N GLU A 35 -6.63 17.53 7.64
CA GLU A 35 -7.33 18.82 7.56
C GLU A 35 -8.43 18.79 6.49
N THR A 36 -8.13 18.30 5.29
CA THR A 36 -9.13 18.18 4.21
C THR A 36 -10.30 17.26 4.60
N CYS A 37 -10.03 16.22 5.39
CA CYS A 37 -11.06 15.29 5.86
C CYS A 37 -11.80 15.76 7.11
N GLY A 38 -11.45 16.92 7.66
CA GLY A 38 -12.00 17.40 8.92
C GLY A 38 -11.64 16.50 10.12
N LYS A 39 -10.45 15.89 10.09
CA LYS A 39 -9.94 14.96 11.10
C LYS A 39 -8.68 15.52 11.75
N THR A 40 -8.42 15.06 12.98
CA THR A 40 -7.10 15.27 13.59
C THR A 40 -6.04 14.39 12.89
N PRO A 41 -4.75 14.78 12.92
CA PRO A 41 -3.70 13.92 12.38
C PRO A 41 -3.70 12.52 13.00
N SER A 42 -3.97 12.38 14.29
CA SER A 42 -4.08 11.08 14.97
C SER A 42 -5.25 10.24 14.46
N ALA A 43 -6.40 10.85 14.24
CA ALA A 43 -7.57 10.15 13.68
C ALA A 43 -7.32 9.69 12.25
N TRP A 44 -6.69 10.53 11.43
CA TRP A 44 -6.29 10.14 10.08
C TRP A 44 -5.29 8.98 10.09
N THR A 45 -4.27 9.03 10.96
CA THR A 45 -3.28 7.94 11.08
C THR A 45 -3.94 6.59 11.38
N LYS A 46 -4.99 6.57 12.21
CA LYS A 46 -5.76 5.35 12.48
C LYS A 46 -6.47 4.81 11.23
N ILE A 47 -6.98 5.71 10.38
CA ILE A 47 -7.60 5.32 9.10
C ILE A 47 -6.53 4.79 8.14
N GLU A 48 -5.45 5.51 7.98
CA GLU A 48 -4.36 5.15 7.05
C GLU A 48 -3.66 3.83 7.44
N THR A 49 -3.63 3.48 8.71
CA THR A 49 -3.10 2.20 9.20
C THR A 49 -4.14 1.08 9.29
N GLY A 50 -5.38 1.35 8.90
CA GLY A 50 -6.46 0.36 8.90
C GLY A 50 -7.07 0.08 10.27
N LYS A 51 -6.71 0.83 11.31
CA LYS A 51 -7.27 0.69 12.68
C LYS A 51 -8.63 1.35 12.85
N SER A 52 -9.00 2.23 11.93
CA SER A 52 -10.33 2.85 11.84
C SER A 52 -10.88 2.71 10.43
N PRO A 53 -12.20 2.60 10.26
CA PRO A 53 -12.81 2.40 8.96
C PRO A 53 -12.60 3.59 8.01
N LEU A 54 -12.44 3.28 6.73
CA LEU A 54 -12.50 4.24 5.64
C LEU A 54 -13.96 4.36 5.19
N SER A 55 -14.66 5.43 5.57
CA SER A 55 -16.00 5.70 5.05
C SER A 55 -15.94 6.22 3.60
N MET A 56 -17.04 6.10 2.87
CA MET A 56 -17.14 6.66 1.51
C MET A 56 -16.92 8.18 1.50
N GLU A 57 -17.44 8.88 2.48
CA GLU A 57 -17.23 10.33 2.57
C GLU A 57 -15.76 10.68 2.75
N ILE A 58 -15.07 9.99 3.66
CA ILE A 58 -13.62 10.19 3.87
C ILE A 58 -12.85 9.81 2.62
N PHE A 59 -13.20 8.69 1.97
CA PHE A 59 -12.59 8.26 0.73
C PHE A 59 -12.65 9.35 -0.36
N PHE A 60 -13.81 9.93 -0.60
CA PHE A 60 -13.95 11.02 -1.56
C PHE A 60 -13.15 12.27 -1.19
N ARG A 61 -13.12 12.63 0.10
CA ARG A 61 -12.33 13.77 0.58
C ARG A 61 -10.83 13.55 0.41
N VAL A 62 -10.35 12.34 0.68
CA VAL A 62 -8.94 11.97 0.44
C VAL A 62 -8.60 12.03 -1.04
N CYS A 63 -9.45 11.49 -1.90
CA CYS A 63 -9.26 11.56 -3.35
C CYS A 63 -9.18 13.02 -3.84
N ALA A 64 -10.01 13.90 -3.29
CA ALA A 64 -9.95 15.33 -3.59
C ALA A 64 -8.63 15.95 -3.09
N ALA A 65 -8.22 15.65 -1.86
CA ALA A 65 -6.95 16.12 -1.29
C ALA A 65 -5.73 15.68 -2.11
N LEU A 66 -5.79 14.48 -2.68
CA LEU A 66 -4.72 13.92 -3.51
C LEU A 66 -4.90 14.25 -5.01
N SER A 67 -5.93 14.98 -5.39
CA SER A 67 -6.25 15.31 -6.79
C SER A 67 -6.30 14.06 -7.69
N VAL A 68 -7.00 13.03 -7.23
CA VAL A 68 -7.18 11.77 -7.94
C VAL A 68 -8.66 11.46 -8.14
N ALA A 69 -9.01 10.88 -9.28
CA ALA A 69 -10.36 10.37 -9.50
C ALA A 69 -10.62 9.15 -8.61
N PRO A 70 -11.73 9.11 -7.84
CA PRO A 70 -12.08 7.94 -7.03
C PRO A 70 -12.12 6.64 -7.82
N SER A 71 -12.61 6.68 -9.06
CA SER A 71 -12.65 5.53 -9.96
C SER A 71 -11.26 4.97 -10.28
N ALA A 72 -10.25 5.82 -10.40
CA ALA A 72 -8.86 5.38 -10.63
C ALA A 72 -8.29 4.61 -9.44
N VAL A 73 -8.60 5.06 -8.23
CA VAL A 73 -8.19 4.36 -6.99
C VAL A 73 -8.89 3.01 -6.87
N LEU A 74 -10.21 2.97 -7.09
CA LEU A 74 -10.98 1.72 -7.00
C LEU A 74 -10.60 0.73 -8.09
N ALA A 75 -10.37 1.17 -9.33
CA ALA A 75 -9.89 0.31 -10.40
C ALA A 75 -8.52 -0.30 -10.08
N THR A 76 -7.62 0.47 -9.48
CA THR A 76 -6.33 -0.04 -9.00
C THR A 76 -6.51 -1.06 -7.89
N ALA A 77 -7.41 -0.79 -6.93
CA ALA A 77 -7.74 -1.72 -5.86
C ALA A 77 -8.29 -3.06 -6.40
N GLU A 78 -9.15 -3.02 -7.42
CA GLU A 78 -9.65 -4.23 -8.09
C GLU A 78 -8.53 -5.05 -8.74
N ARG A 79 -7.57 -4.40 -9.39
CA ARG A 79 -6.43 -5.09 -10.00
C ARG A 79 -5.52 -5.74 -8.97
N TYR A 80 -5.23 -5.07 -7.86
CA TYR A 80 -4.45 -5.66 -6.77
C TYR A 80 -5.21 -6.75 -6.03
N ALA A 81 -6.53 -6.60 -5.85
CA ALA A 81 -7.37 -7.65 -5.28
C ALA A 81 -7.33 -8.93 -6.14
N ALA A 82 -7.41 -8.80 -7.45
CA ALA A 82 -7.28 -9.92 -8.37
C ALA A 82 -5.90 -10.60 -8.28
N LEU A 83 -4.83 -9.81 -8.23
CA LEU A 83 -3.48 -10.33 -8.07
C LEU A 83 -3.30 -11.09 -6.75
N LEU A 84 -3.77 -10.54 -5.64
CA LEU A 84 -3.72 -11.20 -4.33
C LEU A 84 -4.50 -12.51 -4.36
N SER A 85 -5.71 -12.51 -4.93
CA SER A 85 -6.54 -13.72 -5.06
C SER A 85 -5.84 -14.80 -5.88
N GLN A 86 -5.14 -14.44 -6.96
CA GLN A 86 -4.35 -15.37 -7.77
C GLN A 86 -3.16 -15.96 -6.99
N ASN A 87 -2.72 -15.29 -5.93
CA ASN A 87 -1.64 -15.73 -5.04
C ASN A 87 -2.15 -16.35 -3.73
N GLY A 88 -3.39 -16.81 -3.71
CA GLY A 88 -3.96 -17.58 -2.60
C GLY A 88 -4.49 -16.74 -1.44
N TRP A 89 -4.69 -15.43 -1.63
CA TRP A 89 -5.29 -14.56 -0.63
C TRP A 89 -6.82 -14.60 -0.70
N GLY A 90 -7.46 -14.63 0.46
CA GLY A 90 -8.90 -14.35 0.59
C GLY A 90 -9.11 -12.85 0.68
N VAL A 91 -9.71 -12.26 -0.36
CA VAL A 91 -10.10 -10.84 -0.36
C VAL A 91 -11.60 -10.75 -0.10
N VAL A 92 -11.97 -10.11 1.01
CA VAL A 92 -13.37 -9.94 1.41
C VAL A 92 -13.80 -8.48 1.28
N TYR A 93 -15.10 -8.24 1.15
CA TYR A 93 -15.66 -6.89 1.03
C TYR A 93 -16.08 -6.30 2.37
N GLN A 94 -16.35 -7.14 3.38
CA GLN A 94 -16.57 -6.65 4.74
C GLN A 94 -15.25 -6.26 5.39
N GLN A 95 -15.31 -5.32 6.31
CA GLN A 95 -14.15 -4.93 7.08
C GLN A 95 -13.70 -6.06 8.01
N LEU A 96 -12.40 -6.32 8.00
CA LEU A 96 -11.75 -7.19 8.98
C LEU A 96 -11.21 -6.37 10.16
N SER A 97 -11.08 -7.00 11.32
CA SER A 97 -10.28 -6.41 12.40
C SER A 97 -8.81 -6.38 11.97
N PHE A 98 -8.03 -5.50 12.58
CA PHE A 98 -6.59 -5.42 12.29
C PHE A 98 -5.87 -6.76 12.54
N GLU A 99 -6.29 -7.49 13.56
CA GLU A 99 -5.72 -8.79 13.92
C GLU A 99 -5.98 -9.87 12.87
N GLU A 100 -7.08 -9.76 12.13
CA GLU A 100 -7.48 -10.70 11.08
C GLU A 100 -6.93 -10.31 9.70
N ASP A 101 -6.45 -9.09 9.53
CA ASP A 101 -5.98 -8.56 8.25
C ASP A 101 -4.46 -8.71 8.11
N LEU A 102 -4.03 -9.78 7.46
CA LEU A 102 -2.61 -10.05 7.27
C LEU A 102 -1.94 -9.01 6.36
N LEU A 103 -2.65 -8.47 5.37
CA LEU A 103 -2.07 -7.48 4.46
C LEU A 103 -1.69 -6.20 5.21
N LEU A 104 -2.54 -5.72 6.11
CA LEU A 104 -2.23 -4.55 6.91
C LEU A 104 -1.05 -4.78 7.86
N LYS A 105 -0.94 -5.96 8.44
CA LYS A 105 0.22 -6.33 9.28
C LYS A 105 1.52 -6.34 8.48
N GLU A 106 1.52 -7.02 7.35
CA GLU A 106 2.67 -7.07 6.44
C GLU A 106 3.06 -5.68 5.93
N ALA A 107 2.08 -4.84 5.62
CA ALA A 107 2.34 -3.46 5.20
C ALA A 107 2.99 -2.63 6.32
N GLN A 108 2.54 -2.76 7.56
CA GLN A 108 3.16 -2.09 8.70
C GLN A 108 4.60 -2.56 8.90
N ASP A 109 4.84 -3.86 8.78
CA ASP A 109 6.19 -4.42 8.86
C ASP A 109 7.08 -3.83 7.75
N TYR A 110 6.57 -3.74 6.51
CA TYR A 110 7.29 -3.13 5.40
C TYR A 110 7.70 -1.68 5.69
N TYR A 111 6.77 -0.85 6.15
CA TYR A 111 7.06 0.56 6.45
C TYR A 111 8.01 0.75 7.65
N ALA A 112 8.21 -0.27 8.46
CA ALA A 112 9.16 -0.28 9.57
C ALA A 112 10.53 -0.84 9.19
N THR A 113 10.70 -1.44 7.99
CA THR A 113 11.96 -2.05 7.57
C THR A 113 13.08 -1.02 7.38
N PRO A 114 14.34 -1.43 7.57
CA PRO A 114 15.48 -0.60 7.22
C PRO A 114 15.50 -0.21 5.74
N GLY A 115 15.12 -1.11 4.85
CA GLY A 115 15.05 -0.86 3.41
C GLY A 115 14.11 0.28 3.07
N TYR A 116 12.91 0.29 3.64
CA TYR A 116 11.97 1.39 3.44
C TYR A 116 12.47 2.70 4.05
N ARG A 117 12.99 2.68 5.30
CA ARG A 117 13.48 3.87 6.01
C ARG A 117 14.66 4.53 5.31
N ASN A 118 15.52 3.72 4.72
CA ASN A 118 16.72 4.18 4.01
C ASN A 118 16.49 4.29 2.50
N ARG A 119 15.24 4.17 2.05
CA ARG A 119 14.88 4.35 0.66
C ARG A 119 15.40 5.70 0.19
N ILE A 120 16.38 5.66 -0.70
CA ILE A 120 16.88 6.88 -1.37
C ILE A 120 15.69 7.40 -2.16
N LYS A 121 15.22 8.60 -1.81
CA LYS A 121 14.25 9.29 -2.66
C LYS A 121 14.82 9.27 -4.07
N PRO A 122 14.12 8.76 -5.07
CA PRO A 122 14.68 8.63 -6.39
C PRO A 122 15.00 10.01 -6.93
N GLN A 123 16.26 10.41 -6.86
CA GLN A 123 16.80 11.52 -7.63
C GLN A 123 17.11 11.07 -9.08
N SER A 124 17.06 9.79 -9.32
CA SER A 124 17.26 9.24 -10.65
C SER A 124 15.92 9.06 -11.33
N TRP A 125 15.87 9.54 -12.54
CA TRP A 125 14.79 9.46 -13.53
C TRP A 125 14.35 8.02 -13.91
N ASN A 126 14.66 7.03 -13.10
CA ASN A 126 14.21 5.68 -13.30
C ASN A 126 12.74 5.57 -12.94
N TYR A 127 11.90 5.85 -13.93
CA TYR A 127 10.51 5.50 -14.04
C TYR A 127 9.82 5.22 -12.70
N TYR A 128 9.48 6.28 -11.99
CA TYR A 128 8.58 6.18 -10.85
C TYR A 128 7.20 5.86 -11.41
N ILE A 129 6.88 4.58 -11.41
CA ILE A 129 5.55 4.14 -11.84
C ILE A 129 4.59 4.44 -10.70
N SER A 130 3.61 5.30 -10.99
CA SER A 130 2.52 5.57 -10.05
C SER A 130 1.84 4.27 -9.62
N VAL A 131 1.49 4.17 -8.34
CA VAL A 131 0.70 3.06 -7.81
C VAL A 131 -0.59 2.83 -8.62
N LEU A 132 -1.16 3.89 -9.18
CA LEU A 132 -2.37 3.82 -10.01
C LEU A 132 -2.18 3.03 -11.32
N ASN A 133 -0.96 2.83 -11.76
CA ASN A 133 -0.65 2.08 -12.98
C ASN A 133 -0.36 0.59 -12.70
N GLY A 134 -0.16 0.23 -11.45
CA GLY A 134 0.12 -1.17 -11.10
C GLY A 134 -1.13 -2.02 -10.92
N PRO A 135 -0.95 -3.34 -10.90
CA PRO A 135 0.23 -4.06 -11.35
C PRO A 135 0.43 -4.00 -12.87
N ILE A 136 1.69 -4.02 -13.32
CA ILE A 136 2.04 -4.04 -14.75
C ILE A 136 2.64 -5.40 -15.10
N TYR A 137 2.04 -6.07 -16.05
CA TYR A 137 2.48 -7.39 -16.53
C TYR A 137 3.35 -7.22 -17.77
N ASN A 138 4.61 -7.60 -17.65
CA ASN A 138 5.56 -7.54 -18.76
C ASN A 138 5.48 -8.79 -19.65
N GLN A 139 5.87 -8.65 -20.89
CA GLN A 139 5.90 -9.77 -21.86
C GLN A 139 6.84 -10.91 -21.46
N ASN A 140 7.88 -10.62 -20.65
CA ASN A 140 8.81 -11.62 -20.13
C ASN A 140 8.29 -12.38 -18.90
N GLY A 141 7.02 -12.14 -18.51
CA GLY A 141 6.39 -12.76 -17.34
C GLY A 141 6.68 -12.08 -16.01
N SER A 142 7.52 -11.03 -15.97
CA SER A 142 7.72 -10.26 -14.75
C SER A 142 6.53 -9.32 -14.49
N ILE A 143 6.29 -9.03 -13.21
CA ILE A 143 5.22 -8.14 -12.77
C ILE A 143 5.83 -6.98 -12.01
N ILE A 144 5.47 -5.75 -12.39
CA ILE A 144 5.87 -4.55 -11.66
C ILE A 144 4.75 -4.19 -10.69
N LEU A 145 5.10 -4.13 -9.42
CA LEU A 145 4.18 -3.87 -8.31
C LEU A 145 4.61 -2.62 -7.55
N ALA A 146 3.66 -1.94 -6.90
CA ALA A 146 3.99 -1.04 -5.81
C ALA A 146 4.72 -1.82 -4.70
N ASP A 147 5.76 -1.22 -4.13
CA ASP A 147 6.69 -1.92 -3.23
C ASP A 147 6.03 -2.58 -2.02
N VAL A 148 4.96 -1.98 -1.48
CA VAL A 148 4.22 -2.57 -0.35
C VAL A 148 3.58 -3.92 -0.74
N PHE A 149 3.04 -4.02 -1.93
CA PHE A 149 2.48 -5.28 -2.44
C PHE A 149 3.58 -6.26 -2.88
N ARG A 150 4.68 -5.75 -3.41
CA ARG A 150 5.85 -6.56 -3.72
C ARG A 150 6.41 -7.21 -2.45
N TYR A 151 6.52 -6.48 -1.36
CA TYR A 151 6.96 -7.00 -0.07
C TYR A 151 6.11 -8.19 0.41
N VAL A 152 4.82 -8.13 0.18
CA VAL A 152 3.88 -9.20 0.57
C VAL A 152 4.00 -10.44 -0.32
N LEU A 153 4.28 -10.27 -1.60
CA LEU A 153 4.22 -11.33 -2.60
C LEU A 153 5.60 -11.89 -3.02
N ASP A 154 6.67 -11.16 -2.78
CA ASP A 154 8.04 -11.51 -3.18
C ASP A 154 8.94 -11.64 -1.93
N ASN A 155 9.21 -12.89 -1.54
CA ASN A 155 10.03 -13.18 -0.37
C ASN A 155 11.48 -12.69 -0.51
N ASN A 156 12.04 -12.65 -1.71
CA ASN A 156 13.39 -12.13 -1.93
C ASN A 156 13.42 -10.63 -1.67
N PHE A 157 12.47 -9.89 -2.23
CA PHE A 157 12.33 -8.47 -1.97
C PHE A 157 12.07 -8.18 -0.49
N LYS A 158 11.24 -8.98 0.17
CA LYS A 158 10.98 -8.88 1.61
C LYS A 158 12.27 -9.01 2.42
N ASN A 159 13.07 -10.02 2.15
CA ASN A 159 14.34 -10.24 2.84
C ASN A 159 15.32 -9.08 2.59
N GLU A 160 15.42 -8.59 1.35
CA GLU A 160 16.24 -7.42 1.00
C GLU A 160 15.86 -6.18 1.84
N GLN A 161 14.56 -5.94 2.05
CA GLN A 161 14.10 -4.79 2.85
C GLN A 161 14.42 -4.96 4.34
N VAL A 162 14.27 -6.17 4.87
CA VAL A 162 14.56 -6.49 6.29
C VAL A 162 16.06 -6.45 6.58
N GLU A 163 16.88 -6.99 5.68
CA GLU A 163 18.32 -7.14 5.85
C GLU A 163 19.13 -5.95 5.29
N PHE A 164 18.46 -4.91 4.84
CA PHE A 164 19.11 -3.76 4.21
C PHE A 164 20.20 -3.20 5.13
N LYS A 165 21.45 -3.26 4.65
CA LYS A 165 22.60 -2.61 5.29
C LYS A 165 22.97 -1.39 4.47
N HIS A 166 23.10 -0.24 5.14
CA HIS A 166 23.74 0.91 4.52
C HIS A 166 25.12 0.44 4.00
N GLN A 167 25.28 0.42 2.68
CA GLN A 167 26.62 0.39 2.13
C GLN A 167 27.27 1.71 2.55
N SER A 168 28.12 1.65 3.58
CA SER A 168 29.02 2.74 3.86
C SER A 168 29.81 2.95 2.59
N MET A 169 29.62 4.11 1.95
CA MET A 169 30.54 4.59 0.93
C MET A 169 31.91 4.66 1.60
N SER A 170 32.72 3.67 1.35
CA SER A 170 34.16 3.78 1.59
C SER A 170 34.68 4.83 0.63
N ILE A 171 35.04 5.97 1.15
CA ILE A 171 35.80 7.00 0.45
C ILE A 171 37.20 6.45 0.18
#